data_9b6fb8b90c6d3d7253824a9fb8b97637
#
_entry.id   9b6fb8b90c6d3d7253824a9fb8b97637
#
_cell.length_a   1.000
_cell.length_b   1.000
_cell.length_c   1.000
_cell.angle_alpha   90.00
_cell.angle_beta   90.00
_cell.angle_gamma   90.00
#
_symmetry.space_group_name_H-M   'P 1'
#
loop_
_entity.id
_entity.type
_entity.pdbx_description
1 polymer ?
#
loop_
_entity_poly.entity_id
_entity_poly.type
_entity_poly.pdbx_seq_one_letter_code
_entity_poly.pdbx_strand_id
1 'polypeptide(L)'
;MTATALGVTFVVPVLNGGRWLRPALASIVAQRDGRPFEIIAVDDGSTDGSLRLLRNLEREGVLKLLRGEGQGAAAAINAGIREATQPIVCQVDQDVILQRGWLVELLRVFDDPDVAAAQGHYITRPGAGFWARAMGRDLEQRYSRIRGPFVDHVCTGNTAYRTRALHQVSLLDERLGYGYDNDLSYRLHASGHRLAFCRDAISVHCWREGFRGYLRQQFGVGYGRLDVVARHPRRFTGDDVSGTLMMVHAPAMLVALAALVTAAVVAALDGSWAPSAVVGLALVAGLGVERTAAGVDAWRRSGDRAALAFSIAHLARDIAWAVAIVTWLARWALRHDRGPAHSMHRRAHLTEYDHSSRERNAEVSVLAVVPAFNESANLPRVVADLSRVMPLKDILIVDDGSTDGTPELLPHLGVRWLSLSQRLGVGGAVRAGIRYARRAGYDYVVRIDGDGQHRACDIARMLAPVVTGRADVALGSRFLRRQRRLGGLRRVSQAALAACLSAVTRKRVTDPTSGFWLFGPRALRLLSGHHPAGYAEPELLLFLSRNRLRVAEIPIRMRPRIGGRTSLTGPRALFALARTALALVIVPFRQLVDGHVHD
;
A
#
# COMPACT_ATOMS: atom_id res chain seq x y z
N MET A 1 24.87 10.14 -23.08
CA MET A 1 24.24 11.42 -23.48
C MET A 1 24.02 12.19 -22.19
N THR A 2 24.54 13.39 -22.08
CA THR A 2 24.31 14.27 -20.94
C THR A 2 22.82 14.68 -20.90
N ALA A 3 22.24 14.91 -19.72
CA ALA A 3 20.82 15.28 -19.55
C ALA A 3 20.39 16.50 -20.38
N THR A 4 21.33 17.33 -20.76
CA THR A 4 21.14 18.49 -21.66
C THR A 4 20.69 18.15 -23.08
N ALA A 5 20.85 16.90 -23.54
CA ALA A 5 20.51 16.45 -24.90
C ALA A 5 19.21 15.61 -24.99
N LEU A 6 18.56 15.33 -23.84
CA LEU A 6 17.36 14.49 -23.85
C LEU A 6 16.15 15.23 -24.42
N GLY A 7 15.52 14.68 -25.44
CA GLY A 7 14.23 15.17 -25.95
C GLY A 7 13.09 14.92 -24.95
N VAL A 8 12.07 15.78 -25.00
CA VAL A 8 10.94 15.75 -24.08
C VAL A 8 9.60 15.80 -24.80
N THR A 9 8.64 15.00 -24.35
CA THR A 9 7.22 15.10 -24.71
C THR A 9 6.43 15.59 -23.52
N PHE A 10 5.76 16.72 -23.64
CA PHE A 10 4.78 17.16 -22.65
C PHE A 10 3.42 16.50 -22.92
N VAL A 11 2.85 15.85 -21.92
CA VAL A 11 1.51 15.26 -21.96
C VAL A 11 0.59 16.05 -21.03
N VAL A 12 -0.47 16.63 -21.61
CA VAL A 12 -1.41 17.50 -20.91
C VAL A 12 -2.82 16.91 -21.03
N PRO A 13 -3.35 16.24 -19.98
CA PRO A 13 -4.75 15.81 -19.97
C PRO A 13 -5.65 17.04 -19.78
N VAL A 14 -6.72 17.14 -20.57
CA VAL A 14 -7.63 18.29 -20.56
C VAL A 14 -9.07 17.83 -20.42
N LEU A 15 -9.75 18.34 -19.39
CA LEU A 15 -11.20 18.24 -19.22
C LEU A 15 -11.73 19.53 -18.59
N ASN A 16 -12.39 20.36 -19.39
CA ASN A 16 -12.94 21.64 -18.95
C ASN A 16 -11.87 22.52 -18.26
N GLY A 17 -10.74 22.79 -18.96
CA GLY A 17 -9.57 23.49 -18.42
C GLY A 17 -9.79 24.99 -18.14
N GLY A 18 -10.87 25.54 -18.70
CA GLY A 18 -11.32 26.89 -18.41
C GLY A 18 -10.24 27.97 -18.62
N ARG A 19 -10.19 28.94 -17.71
CA ARG A 19 -9.27 30.09 -17.77
C ARG A 19 -7.79 29.71 -17.58
N TRP A 20 -7.49 28.54 -17.04
CA TRP A 20 -6.11 28.15 -16.70
C TRP A 20 -5.38 27.42 -17.84
N LEU A 21 -6.13 26.80 -18.77
CA LEU A 21 -5.54 26.01 -19.84
C LEU A 21 -4.56 26.81 -20.72
N ARG A 22 -4.95 28.02 -21.14
CA ARG A 22 -4.07 28.86 -21.98
C ARG A 22 -2.77 29.29 -21.27
N PRO A 23 -2.81 29.81 -20.01
CA PRO A 23 -1.58 30.07 -19.24
C PRO A 23 -0.71 28.84 -19.02
N ALA A 24 -1.30 27.66 -18.73
CA ALA A 24 -0.55 26.42 -18.56
C ALA A 24 0.19 26.03 -19.84
N LEU A 25 -0.50 25.98 -20.99
CA LEU A 25 0.13 25.66 -22.28
C LEU A 25 1.20 26.69 -22.67
N ALA A 26 0.96 27.98 -22.46
CA ALA A 26 1.96 29.03 -22.70
C ALA A 26 3.22 28.82 -21.85
N SER A 27 3.08 28.43 -20.59
CA SER A 27 4.20 28.15 -19.70
C SER A 27 5.01 26.93 -20.13
N ILE A 28 4.37 25.92 -20.73
CA ILE A 28 5.02 24.77 -21.32
C ILE A 28 5.82 25.18 -22.55
N VAL A 29 5.22 25.93 -23.46
CA VAL A 29 5.92 26.46 -24.66
C VAL A 29 7.16 27.28 -24.28
N ALA A 30 7.09 28.04 -23.18
CA ALA A 30 8.21 28.84 -22.67
C ALA A 30 9.38 27.98 -22.11
N GLN A 31 9.25 26.67 -21.99
CA GLN A 31 10.36 25.78 -21.62
C GLN A 31 11.22 25.34 -22.83
N ARG A 32 10.89 25.72 -24.05
CA ARG A 32 11.68 25.40 -25.24
C ARG A 32 13.09 25.99 -25.14
N ASP A 33 14.10 25.14 -25.30
CA ASP A 33 15.53 25.50 -25.15
C ASP A 33 16.42 24.90 -26.26
N GLY A 34 15.81 24.52 -27.40
CA GLY A 34 16.52 23.98 -28.57
C GLY A 34 16.62 22.47 -28.62
N ARG A 35 16.21 21.74 -27.57
CA ARG A 35 16.10 20.26 -27.59
C ARG A 35 14.89 19.80 -28.40
N PRO A 36 14.83 18.50 -28.82
CA PRO A 36 13.62 17.91 -29.36
C PRO A 36 12.47 18.06 -28.34
N PHE A 37 11.39 18.69 -28.79
CA PHE A 37 10.32 19.17 -27.89
C PHE A 37 8.96 18.96 -28.53
N GLU A 38 8.12 18.14 -27.89
CA GLU A 38 6.79 17.78 -28.35
C GLU A 38 5.75 18.13 -27.27
N ILE A 39 4.57 18.59 -27.67
CA ILE A 39 3.43 18.80 -26.78
C ILE A 39 2.26 17.97 -27.31
N ILE A 40 1.69 17.11 -26.46
CA ILE A 40 0.50 16.32 -26.74
C ILE A 40 -0.57 16.70 -25.73
N ALA A 41 -1.64 17.33 -26.19
CA ALA A 41 -2.81 17.62 -25.38
C ALA A 41 -3.89 16.56 -25.66
N VAL A 42 -4.48 15.99 -24.60
CA VAL A 42 -5.51 14.97 -24.70
C VAL A 42 -6.82 15.51 -24.13
N ASP A 43 -7.77 15.86 -25.00
CA ASP A 43 -9.10 16.35 -24.59
C ASP A 43 -10.04 15.20 -24.27
N ASP A 44 -10.36 15.02 -23.00
CA ASP A 44 -11.20 13.90 -22.48
C ASP A 44 -12.71 14.26 -22.47
N GLY A 45 -13.18 15.04 -23.45
CA GLY A 45 -14.57 15.38 -23.61
C GLY A 45 -14.97 16.74 -23.03
N SER A 46 -14.14 17.77 -23.19
CA SER A 46 -14.44 19.14 -22.72
C SER A 46 -15.66 19.78 -23.38
N THR A 47 -16.44 20.52 -22.59
CA THR A 47 -17.68 21.23 -22.98
C THR A 47 -17.61 22.74 -22.78
N ASP A 48 -16.49 23.29 -22.25
CA ASP A 48 -16.31 24.70 -21.84
C ASP A 48 -15.57 25.56 -22.86
N GLY A 49 -15.30 25.08 -24.07
CA GLY A 49 -14.50 25.77 -25.07
C GLY A 49 -13.01 25.43 -25.08
N SER A 50 -12.53 24.60 -24.15
CA SER A 50 -11.13 24.10 -24.12
C SER A 50 -10.76 23.41 -25.43
N LEU A 51 -11.63 22.56 -25.97
CA LEU A 51 -11.43 21.89 -27.25
C LEU A 51 -11.20 22.86 -28.41
N ARG A 52 -11.93 23.99 -28.45
CA ARG A 52 -11.75 25.00 -29.49
C ARG A 52 -10.37 25.66 -29.41
N LEU A 53 -9.90 25.96 -28.20
CA LEU A 53 -8.54 26.47 -27.97
C LEU A 53 -7.49 25.44 -28.45
N LEU A 54 -7.61 24.19 -28.09
CA LEU A 54 -6.66 23.14 -28.46
C LEU A 54 -6.59 22.93 -29.98
N ARG A 55 -7.73 22.94 -30.70
CA ARG A 55 -7.77 22.86 -32.16
C ARG A 55 -7.11 24.06 -32.84
N ASN A 56 -7.19 25.25 -32.25
CA ASN A 56 -6.49 26.39 -32.77
C ASN A 56 -4.98 26.23 -32.64
N LEU A 57 -4.48 25.86 -31.47
CA LEU A 57 -3.07 25.63 -31.23
C LEU A 57 -2.49 24.47 -32.06
N GLU A 58 -3.30 23.42 -32.33
CA GLU A 58 -2.92 22.35 -33.26
C GLU A 58 -2.75 22.86 -34.69
N ARG A 59 -3.69 23.69 -35.20
CA ARG A 59 -3.57 24.30 -36.52
C ARG A 59 -2.38 25.26 -36.63
N GLU A 60 -1.99 25.90 -35.53
CA GLU A 60 -0.80 26.73 -35.42
C GLU A 60 0.50 25.90 -35.29
N GLY A 61 0.42 24.56 -35.26
CA GLY A 61 1.58 23.70 -35.13
C GLY A 61 2.24 23.71 -33.73
N VAL A 62 1.55 24.23 -32.73
CA VAL A 62 2.08 24.36 -31.35
C VAL A 62 2.08 23.04 -30.62
N LEU A 63 1.02 22.22 -30.82
CA LEU A 63 0.81 20.94 -30.13
C LEU A 63 0.11 19.93 -31.06
N LYS A 64 0.16 18.64 -30.68
CA LYS A 64 -0.64 17.56 -31.23
C LYS A 64 -1.87 17.36 -30.32
N LEU A 65 -3.07 17.34 -30.89
CA LEU A 65 -4.32 17.10 -30.17
C LEU A 65 -4.77 15.64 -30.30
N LEU A 66 -5.01 14.98 -29.17
CA LEU A 66 -5.68 13.69 -29.13
C LEU A 66 -7.10 13.85 -28.53
N ARG A 67 -8.01 12.98 -28.96
CA ARG A 67 -9.36 12.90 -28.39
C ARG A 67 -9.44 11.70 -27.46
N GLY A 68 -9.69 11.95 -26.18
CA GLY A 68 -10.03 10.93 -25.20
C GLY A 68 -11.48 10.45 -25.36
N GLU A 69 -11.80 9.37 -24.69
CA GLU A 69 -13.13 8.73 -24.72
C GLU A 69 -13.96 9.03 -23.46
N GLY A 70 -13.60 10.06 -22.68
CA GLY A 70 -14.28 10.38 -21.42
C GLY A 70 -13.99 9.37 -20.30
N GLN A 71 -12.87 8.67 -20.37
CA GLN A 71 -12.52 7.60 -19.42
C GLN A 71 -11.73 8.10 -18.21
N GLY A 72 -11.44 9.40 -18.13
CA GLY A 72 -10.77 10.04 -16.98
C GLY A 72 -9.29 10.29 -17.19
N ALA A 73 -8.69 10.98 -16.19
CA ALA A 73 -7.33 11.53 -16.31
C ALA A 73 -6.27 10.47 -16.60
N ALA A 74 -6.30 9.30 -15.94
CA ALA A 74 -5.32 8.25 -16.15
C ALA A 74 -5.34 7.73 -17.60
N ALA A 75 -6.53 7.53 -18.19
CA ALA A 75 -6.67 7.10 -19.58
C ALA A 75 -6.18 8.17 -20.55
N ALA A 76 -6.51 9.43 -20.31
CA ALA A 76 -6.02 10.56 -21.11
C ALA A 76 -4.49 10.68 -21.06
N ILE A 77 -3.88 10.57 -19.88
CA ILE A 77 -2.42 10.58 -19.72
C ILE A 77 -1.80 9.40 -20.47
N ASN A 78 -2.34 8.19 -20.33
CA ASN A 78 -1.84 7.01 -21.01
C ASN A 78 -1.93 7.13 -22.54
N ALA A 79 -3.00 7.72 -23.07
CA ALA A 79 -3.13 8.00 -24.50
C ALA A 79 -2.01 8.92 -24.99
N GLY A 80 -1.71 9.98 -24.24
CA GLY A 80 -0.59 10.87 -24.55
C GLY A 80 0.78 10.18 -24.46
N ILE A 81 0.99 9.32 -23.44
CA ILE A 81 2.26 8.59 -23.28
C ILE A 81 2.50 7.61 -24.44
N ARG A 82 1.45 6.92 -24.91
CA ARG A 82 1.57 5.97 -26.05
C ARG A 82 1.98 6.65 -27.34
N GLU A 83 1.64 7.92 -27.52
CA GLU A 83 1.97 8.74 -28.68
C GLU A 83 3.28 9.55 -28.51
N ALA A 84 3.86 9.55 -27.31
CA ALA A 84 5.09 10.24 -27.02
C ALA A 84 6.28 9.64 -27.76
N THR A 85 7.06 10.49 -28.44
CA THR A 85 8.22 10.05 -29.24
C THR A 85 9.55 10.25 -28.53
N GLN A 86 9.58 11.07 -27.47
CA GLN A 86 10.81 11.44 -26.80
C GLN A 86 11.12 10.51 -25.60
N PRO A 87 12.40 10.40 -25.20
CA PRO A 87 12.83 9.53 -24.10
C PRO A 87 12.32 9.97 -22.72
N ILE A 88 11.91 11.23 -22.58
CA ILE A 88 11.33 11.78 -21.35
C ILE A 88 9.91 12.26 -21.62
N VAL A 89 8.97 11.84 -20.79
CA VAL A 89 7.60 12.36 -20.76
C VAL A 89 7.44 13.30 -19.56
N CYS A 90 7.07 14.54 -19.81
CA CYS A 90 6.69 15.52 -18.79
C CYS A 90 5.17 15.57 -18.70
N GLN A 91 4.58 15.02 -17.64
CA GLN A 91 3.15 15.12 -17.41
C GLN A 91 2.85 16.39 -16.61
N VAL A 92 2.02 17.27 -17.19
CA VAL A 92 1.64 18.56 -16.60
C VAL A 92 0.12 18.72 -16.66
N ASP A 93 -0.49 19.08 -15.55
CA ASP A 93 -1.93 19.29 -15.49
C ASP A 93 -2.34 20.63 -16.12
N GLN A 94 -3.57 20.69 -16.63
CA GLN A 94 -4.15 21.84 -17.33
C GLN A 94 -4.25 23.15 -16.52
N ASP A 95 -4.03 23.07 -15.20
CA ASP A 95 -4.10 24.15 -14.23
C ASP A 95 -2.76 24.37 -13.48
N VAL A 96 -1.67 23.88 -14.07
CA VAL A 96 -0.30 24.04 -13.57
C VAL A 96 0.50 24.96 -14.51
N ILE A 97 1.06 26.03 -13.96
CA ILE A 97 1.88 27.01 -14.68
C ILE A 97 3.34 26.82 -14.28
N LEU A 98 4.17 26.41 -15.23
CA LEU A 98 5.59 26.17 -15.02
C LEU A 98 6.36 27.50 -14.94
N GLN A 99 7.31 27.60 -13.99
CA GLN A 99 8.24 28.73 -13.96
C GLN A 99 9.43 28.51 -14.91
N ARG A 100 10.15 29.59 -15.22
CA ARG A 100 11.36 29.51 -16.04
C ARG A 100 12.37 28.57 -15.39
N GLY A 101 12.99 27.70 -16.20
CA GLY A 101 14.00 26.74 -15.73
C GLY A 101 13.43 25.46 -15.13
N TRP A 102 12.12 25.33 -14.98
CA TRP A 102 11.48 24.12 -14.43
C TRP A 102 11.97 22.85 -15.12
N LEU A 103 11.99 22.84 -16.47
CA LEU A 103 12.44 21.68 -17.25
C LEU A 103 13.91 21.36 -17.02
N VAL A 104 14.76 22.39 -17.01
CA VAL A 104 16.22 22.22 -16.83
C VAL A 104 16.51 21.62 -15.46
N GLU A 105 15.86 22.12 -14.40
CA GLU A 105 16.04 21.60 -13.05
C GLU A 105 15.58 20.14 -12.90
N LEU A 106 14.46 19.77 -13.53
CA LEU A 106 14.00 18.38 -13.51
C LEU A 106 14.92 17.45 -14.28
N LEU A 107 15.46 17.87 -15.40
CA LEU A 107 16.27 16.99 -16.25
C LEU A 107 17.64 16.69 -15.66
N ARG A 108 18.18 17.52 -14.77
CA ARG A 108 19.48 17.28 -14.10
C ARG A 108 19.56 15.94 -13.39
N VAL A 109 18.47 15.49 -12.77
CA VAL A 109 18.49 14.23 -12.02
C VAL A 109 18.45 12.98 -12.90
N PHE A 110 18.12 13.13 -14.19
CA PHE A 110 18.13 12.03 -15.15
C PHE A 110 19.52 11.68 -15.70
N ASP A 111 20.59 12.33 -15.25
CA ASP A 111 21.96 11.83 -15.44
C ASP A 111 22.17 10.51 -14.66
N ASP A 112 21.47 10.30 -13.56
CA ASP A 112 21.40 9.03 -12.86
C ASP A 112 20.43 8.08 -13.61
N PRO A 113 20.92 6.94 -14.18
CA PRO A 113 20.11 6.01 -14.95
C PRO A 113 19.02 5.30 -14.12
N ASP A 114 19.17 5.23 -12.80
CA ASP A 114 18.22 4.59 -11.89
C ASP A 114 17.03 5.49 -11.56
N VAL A 115 17.13 6.80 -11.83
CA VAL A 115 16.02 7.74 -11.66
C VAL A 115 15.01 7.57 -12.79
N ALA A 116 13.80 7.10 -12.46
CA ALA A 116 12.70 6.93 -13.41
C ALA A 116 11.72 8.10 -13.44
N ALA A 117 11.62 8.87 -12.36
CA ALA A 117 10.73 10.02 -12.27
C ALA A 117 11.34 11.15 -11.46
N ALA A 118 11.01 12.38 -11.82
CA ALA A 118 11.42 13.60 -11.13
C ALA A 118 10.21 14.55 -11.01
N GLN A 119 9.83 14.89 -9.79
CA GLN A 119 8.73 15.80 -9.48
C GLN A 119 9.25 17.20 -9.13
N GLY A 120 8.60 18.24 -9.68
CA GLY A 120 8.82 19.62 -9.27
C GLY A 120 8.07 20.04 -8.01
N HIS A 121 8.38 21.22 -7.52
CA HIS A 121 7.79 21.83 -6.34
C HIS A 121 6.58 22.69 -6.70
N TYR A 122 5.42 22.42 -6.09
CA TYR A 122 4.24 23.27 -6.22
C TYR A 122 4.29 24.45 -5.27
N ILE A 123 4.00 25.64 -5.79
CA ILE A 123 3.67 26.82 -4.98
C ILE A 123 2.23 27.28 -5.28
N THR A 124 1.63 27.92 -4.30
CA THR A 124 0.27 28.46 -4.40
C THR A 124 0.26 29.75 -5.23
N ARG A 125 -0.72 29.87 -6.13
CA ARG A 125 -0.89 31.05 -6.97
C ARG A 125 -1.04 32.31 -6.11
N PRO A 126 -0.27 33.39 -6.38
CA PRO A 126 -0.50 34.69 -5.76
C PRO A 126 -1.93 35.18 -6.05
N GLY A 127 -2.62 35.73 -5.06
CA GLY A 127 -3.99 36.24 -5.21
C GLY A 127 -5.07 35.16 -5.35
N ALA A 128 -4.77 33.89 -5.05
CA ALA A 128 -5.79 32.84 -4.96
C ALA A 128 -6.79 33.12 -3.83
N GLY A 129 -8.01 32.58 -3.96
CA GLY A 129 -9.05 32.67 -2.93
C GLY A 129 -8.61 32.03 -1.61
N PHE A 130 -9.28 32.38 -0.52
CA PHE A 130 -8.93 31.95 0.85
C PHE A 130 -8.77 30.41 0.95
N TRP A 131 -9.75 29.64 0.47
CA TRP A 131 -9.72 28.17 0.51
C TRP A 131 -8.62 27.56 -0.36
N ALA A 132 -8.40 28.12 -1.54
CA ALA A 132 -7.32 27.68 -2.44
C ALA A 132 -5.94 27.91 -1.81
N ARG A 133 -5.75 29.04 -1.10
CA ARG A 133 -4.51 29.29 -0.35
C ARG A 133 -4.36 28.33 0.83
N ALA A 134 -5.42 28.08 1.61
CA ALA A 134 -5.36 27.13 2.72
C ALA A 134 -4.90 25.73 2.23
N MET A 135 -5.45 25.25 1.11
CA MET A 135 -5.05 23.96 0.52
C MET A 135 -3.59 23.97 0.04
N GLY A 136 -3.19 25.03 -0.67
CA GLY A 136 -1.83 25.15 -1.19
C GLY A 136 -0.80 25.21 -0.06
N ARG A 137 -1.05 25.98 0.99
CA ARG A 137 -0.15 26.06 2.16
C ARG A 137 -0.03 24.72 2.91
N ASP A 138 -1.08 23.91 2.94
CA ASP A 138 -0.98 22.54 3.51
C ASP A 138 -0.02 21.66 2.69
N LEU A 139 -0.09 21.69 1.35
CA LEU A 139 0.80 20.93 0.50
C LEU A 139 2.25 21.43 0.56
N GLU A 140 2.45 22.75 0.53
CA GLU A 140 3.78 23.36 0.67
C GLU A 140 4.43 23.00 2.01
N GLN A 141 3.65 22.97 3.11
CA GLN A 141 4.14 22.52 4.42
C GLN A 141 4.53 21.04 4.41
N ARG A 142 3.78 20.19 3.72
CA ARG A 142 4.14 18.78 3.58
C ARG A 142 5.42 18.61 2.77
N TYR A 143 5.57 19.29 1.66
CA TYR A 143 6.80 19.27 0.85
C TYR A 143 8.02 19.82 1.60
N SER A 144 7.85 20.81 2.48
CA SER A 144 8.96 21.34 3.29
C SER A 144 9.56 20.31 4.26
N ARG A 145 8.82 19.24 4.58
CA ARG A 145 9.26 18.14 5.45
C ARG A 145 10.08 17.06 4.73
N ILE A 146 10.05 17.02 3.40
CA ILE A 146 10.86 16.12 2.60
C ILE A 146 12.33 16.51 2.80
N ARG A 147 13.17 15.62 3.32
CA ARG A 147 14.57 15.94 3.67
C ARG A 147 15.60 15.52 2.62
N GLY A 148 15.30 14.49 1.83
CA GLY A 148 16.21 13.95 0.82
C GLY A 148 15.84 14.35 -0.61
N PRO A 149 16.71 14.05 -1.60
CA PRO A 149 16.40 14.24 -3.01
C PRO A 149 15.49 13.16 -3.58
N PHE A 150 15.31 12.04 -2.88
CA PHE A 150 14.48 10.92 -3.31
C PHE A 150 13.27 10.76 -2.42
N VAL A 151 12.17 10.35 -3.06
CA VAL A 151 10.87 10.15 -2.43
C VAL A 151 10.28 8.81 -2.87
N ASP A 152 9.33 8.30 -2.12
CA ASP A 152 8.62 7.05 -2.44
C ASP A 152 7.35 7.27 -3.27
N HIS A 153 6.97 8.53 -3.50
CA HIS A 153 5.79 8.92 -4.27
C HIS A 153 6.02 10.26 -4.97
N VAL A 154 5.63 10.35 -6.24
CA VAL A 154 5.55 11.58 -7.04
C VAL A 154 4.13 11.81 -7.51
N CYS A 155 3.66 13.07 -7.42
CA CYS A 155 2.34 13.46 -7.92
C CYS A 155 2.42 13.70 -9.43
N THR A 156 1.53 13.11 -10.22
CA THR A 156 1.32 13.51 -11.61
C THR A 156 0.92 14.99 -11.67
N GLY A 157 1.03 15.60 -12.86
CA GLY A 157 0.69 17.01 -13.06
C GLY A 157 1.85 17.97 -12.89
N ASN A 158 3.00 17.52 -12.40
CA ASN A 158 4.24 18.30 -12.23
C ASN A 158 5.47 17.38 -12.23
N THR A 159 5.52 16.40 -13.13
CA THR A 159 6.52 15.33 -13.06
C THR A 159 7.03 14.93 -14.43
N ALA A 160 8.34 14.76 -14.55
CA ALA A 160 8.99 14.13 -15.69
C ALA A 160 9.27 12.66 -15.40
N TYR A 161 9.14 11.81 -16.42
CA TYR A 161 9.34 10.36 -16.35
C TYR A 161 10.22 9.87 -17.49
N ARG A 162 11.03 8.83 -17.23
CA ARG A 162 11.60 8.06 -18.35
C ARG A 162 10.49 7.29 -19.06
N THR A 163 10.31 7.53 -20.34
CA THR A 163 9.29 6.85 -21.16
C THR A 163 9.41 5.32 -21.08
N ARG A 164 10.63 4.79 -21.14
CA ARG A 164 10.89 3.35 -21.00
C ARG A 164 10.43 2.78 -19.65
N ALA A 165 10.61 3.51 -18.55
CA ALA A 165 10.22 3.06 -17.22
C ALA A 165 8.69 3.02 -17.08
N LEU A 166 7.97 3.97 -17.67
CA LEU A 166 6.51 3.96 -17.71
C LEU A 166 5.97 2.71 -18.44
N HIS A 167 6.55 2.36 -19.59
CA HIS A 167 6.17 1.16 -20.33
C HIS A 167 6.52 -0.13 -19.60
N GLN A 168 7.67 -0.18 -18.92
CA GLN A 168 8.09 -1.33 -18.11
C GLN A 168 7.07 -1.68 -17.01
N VAL A 169 6.43 -0.67 -16.41
CA VAL A 169 5.43 -0.88 -15.36
C VAL A 169 3.99 -0.82 -15.88
N SER A 170 3.77 -0.88 -17.20
CA SER A 170 2.45 -0.92 -17.86
C SER A 170 1.62 0.35 -17.65
N LEU A 171 2.25 1.53 -17.64
CA LEU A 171 1.63 2.85 -17.57
C LEU A 171 0.79 3.07 -16.30
N LEU A 172 -0.15 4.03 -16.31
CA LEU A 172 -1.09 4.28 -15.21
C LEU A 172 -2.23 3.25 -15.23
N ASP A 173 -2.74 2.86 -14.06
CA ASP A 173 -3.95 2.02 -13.99
C ASP A 173 -5.21 2.87 -14.19
N GLU A 174 -5.83 2.74 -15.36
CA GLU A 174 -6.99 3.51 -15.81
C GLU A 174 -8.26 3.24 -14.97
N ARG A 175 -8.28 2.14 -14.18
CA ARG A 175 -9.38 1.81 -13.27
C ARG A 175 -9.39 2.66 -12.00
N LEU A 176 -8.29 3.41 -11.74
CA LEU A 176 -8.17 4.28 -10.59
C LEU A 176 -8.63 5.69 -10.94
N GLY A 177 -9.68 6.16 -10.28
CA GLY A 177 -10.15 7.55 -10.43
C GLY A 177 -9.27 8.57 -9.69
N TYR A 178 -8.69 8.16 -8.54
CA TYR A 178 -7.71 8.91 -7.74
C TYR A 178 -6.63 7.96 -7.23
N GLY A 179 -5.42 8.49 -7.01
CA GLY A 179 -4.29 7.71 -6.50
C GLY A 179 -3.59 6.84 -7.56
N TYR A 180 -3.88 7.05 -8.85
CA TYR A 180 -3.15 6.42 -9.96
C TYR A 180 -1.67 6.82 -9.97
N ASP A 181 -1.35 8.01 -9.46
CA ASP A 181 0.00 8.52 -9.25
C ASP A 181 0.74 7.77 -8.13
N ASN A 182 0.08 7.52 -7.01
CA ASN A 182 0.60 6.70 -5.92
C ASN A 182 0.87 5.27 -6.41
N ASP A 183 -0.10 4.66 -7.11
CA ASP A 183 0.03 3.31 -7.65
C ASP A 183 1.20 3.20 -8.63
N LEU A 184 1.33 4.15 -9.58
CA LEU A 184 2.44 4.23 -10.52
C LEU A 184 3.78 4.35 -9.79
N SER A 185 3.88 5.27 -8.83
CA SER A 185 5.09 5.50 -8.03
C SER A 185 5.52 4.24 -7.31
N TYR A 186 4.59 3.51 -6.69
CA TYR A 186 4.89 2.28 -5.97
C TYR A 186 5.30 1.12 -6.89
N ARG A 187 4.76 1.06 -8.12
CA ARG A 187 5.18 0.08 -9.13
C ARG A 187 6.57 0.39 -9.67
N LEU A 188 6.90 1.66 -9.93
CA LEU A 188 8.24 2.08 -10.33
C LEU A 188 9.27 1.75 -9.23
N HIS A 189 8.96 2.08 -7.98
CA HIS A 189 9.83 1.76 -6.85
C HIS A 189 10.00 0.24 -6.66
N ALA A 190 8.94 -0.54 -6.81
CA ALA A 190 8.99 -2.00 -6.74
C ALA A 190 9.81 -2.66 -7.86
N SER A 191 9.99 -1.94 -8.99
CA SER A 191 10.83 -2.34 -10.11
C SER A 191 12.30 -1.91 -9.95
N GLY A 192 12.68 -1.33 -8.78
CA GLY A 192 14.04 -0.93 -8.47
C GLY A 192 14.39 0.50 -8.87
N HIS A 193 13.45 1.27 -9.39
CA HIS A 193 13.69 2.65 -9.79
C HIS A 193 13.63 3.63 -8.61
N ARG A 194 14.36 4.74 -8.75
CA ARG A 194 14.38 5.87 -7.81
C ARG A 194 13.47 6.97 -8.34
N LEU A 195 12.80 7.68 -7.41
CA LEU A 195 11.94 8.82 -7.71
C LEU A 195 12.54 10.05 -7.03
N ALA A 196 12.72 11.15 -7.77
CA ALA A 196 13.36 12.36 -7.28
C ALA A 196 12.35 13.47 -6.98
N PHE A 197 12.67 14.33 -6.02
CA PHE A 197 11.97 15.57 -5.72
C PHE A 197 12.89 16.78 -5.94
N CYS A 198 12.60 17.59 -6.95
CA CYS A 198 13.39 18.73 -7.36
C CYS A 198 12.78 20.02 -6.81
N ARG A 199 13.37 20.58 -5.74
CA ARG A 199 12.85 21.77 -5.06
C ARG A 199 12.87 23.03 -5.93
N ASP A 200 13.88 23.12 -6.80
CA ASP A 200 14.12 24.31 -7.64
C ASP A 200 13.31 24.28 -8.95
N ALA A 201 12.72 23.14 -9.28
CA ALA A 201 11.77 23.02 -10.39
C ALA A 201 10.39 23.51 -9.96
N ILE A 202 10.20 24.84 -9.94
CA ILE A 202 9.01 25.48 -9.36
C ILE A 202 7.87 25.55 -10.39
N SER A 203 6.66 25.22 -9.94
CA SER A 203 5.41 25.41 -10.68
C SER A 203 4.33 26.02 -9.78
N VAL A 204 3.43 26.79 -10.39
CA VAL A 204 2.29 27.41 -9.72
C VAL A 204 1.05 26.57 -9.97
N HIS A 205 0.46 26.01 -8.93
CA HIS A 205 -0.80 25.28 -9.05
C HIS A 205 -1.99 26.22 -8.84
N CYS A 206 -2.94 26.16 -9.77
CA CYS A 206 -4.18 26.94 -9.71
C CYS A 206 -5.28 26.12 -9.02
N TRP A 207 -5.18 25.99 -7.70
CA TRP A 207 -6.09 25.20 -6.88
C TRP A 207 -7.56 25.56 -7.13
N ARG A 208 -8.43 24.55 -7.00
CA ARG A 208 -9.89 24.76 -7.08
C ARG A 208 -10.36 25.74 -6.02
N GLU A 209 -11.16 26.71 -6.44
CA GLU A 209 -11.75 27.68 -5.54
C GLU A 209 -13.07 27.17 -4.96
N GLY A 210 -13.33 27.47 -3.68
CA GLY A 210 -14.57 27.16 -2.99
C GLY A 210 -14.58 25.85 -2.19
N PHE A 211 -15.24 25.93 -1.03
CA PHE A 211 -15.29 24.86 -0.04
C PHE A 211 -15.99 23.57 -0.54
N ARG A 212 -17.06 23.71 -1.32
CA ARG A 212 -17.78 22.54 -1.89
C ARG A 212 -16.92 21.75 -2.89
N GLY A 213 -16.15 22.47 -3.72
CA GLY A 213 -15.18 21.85 -4.65
C GLY A 213 -14.10 21.08 -3.90
N TYR A 214 -13.59 21.70 -2.83
CA TYR A 214 -12.64 21.07 -1.94
C TYR A 214 -13.18 19.75 -1.33
N LEU A 215 -14.36 19.77 -0.71
CA LEU A 215 -14.95 18.56 -0.10
C LEU A 215 -15.16 17.42 -1.12
N ARG A 216 -15.63 17.74 -2.33
CA ARG A 216 -15.82 16.75 -3.39
C ARG A 216 -14.48 16.11 -3.79
N GLN A 217 -13.44 16.93 -3.93
CA GLN A 217 -12.10 16.44 -4.22
C GLN A 217 -11.57 15.55 -3.08
N GLN A 218 -11.72 16.00 -1.82
CA GLN A 218 -11.27 15.23 -0.66
C GLN A 218 -12.00 13.89 -0.51
N PHE A 219 -13.30 13.84 -0.79
CA PHE A 219 -14.03 12.57 -0.86
C PHE A 219 -13.41 11.62 -1.91
N GLY A 220 -13.11 12.13 -3.11
CA GLY A 220 -12.48 11.34 -4.17
C GLY A 220 -11.09 10.84 -3.78
N VAL A 221 -10.26 11.72 -3.17
CA VAL A 221 -8.92 11.36 -2.66
C VAL A 221 -9.03 10.28 -1.57
N GLY A 222 -9.94 10.44 -0.61
CA GLY A 222 -10.16 9.45 0.46
C GLY A 222 -10.62 8.10 -0.10
N TYR A 223 -11.53 8.11 -1.09
CA TYR A 223 -12.00 6.91 -1.76
C TYR A 223 -10.89 6.20 -2.54
N GLY A 224 -10.15 6.93 -3.38
CA GLY A 224 -9.04 6.38 -4.17
C GLY A 224 -7.88 5.90 -3.29
N ARG A 225 -7.65 6.53 -2.12
CA ARG A 225 -6.65 6.05 -1.16
C ARG A 225 -6.95 4.63 -0.67
N LEU A 226 -8.22 4.27 -0.50
CA LEU A 226 -8.62 2.91 -0.14
C LEU A 226 -8.32 1.91 -1.27
N ASP A 227 -8.56 2.30 -2.53
CA ASP A 227 -8.21 1.47 -3.69
C ASP A 227 -6.69 1.24 -3.78
N VAL A 228 -5.90 2.29 -3.52
CA VAL A 228 -4.42 2.21 -3.48
C VAL A 228 -3.94 1.33 -2.32
N VAL A 229 -4.48 1.51 -1.11
CA VAL A 229 -4.12 0.69 0.06
C VAL A 229 -4.53 -0.77 -0.14
N ALA A 230 -5.66 -1.03 -0.80
CA ALA A 230 -6.09 -2.39 -1.14
C ALA A 230 -5.08 -3.10 -2.07
N ARG A 231 -4.42 -2.36 -2.97
CA ARG A 231 -3.38 -2.89 -3.89
C ARG A 231 -1.99 -2.92 -3.26
N HIS A 232 -1.66 -1.90 -2.48
CA HIS A 232 -0.36 -1.71 -1.83
C HIS A 232 -0.50 -1.65 -0.30
N PRO A 233 -0.82 -2.74 0.40
CA PRO A 233 -1.17 -2.72 1.82
C PRO A 233 -0.05 -2.22 2.74
N ARG A 234 1.21 -2.29 2.31
CA ARG A 234 2.33 -1.74 3.06
C ARG A 234 2.27 -0.21 3.18
N ARG A 235 1.53 0.46 2.27
CA ARG A 235 1.39 1.92 2.18
C ARG A 235 0.21 2.47 2.99
N PHE A 236 -0.39 1.64 3.87
CA PHE A 236 -1.43 2.13 4.78
C PHE A 236 -0.89 3.14 5.81
N THR A 237 0.41 3.13 6.10
CA THR A 237 1.07 4.10 6.97
C THR A 237 1.36 5.45 6.29
N GLY A 238 1.04 5.58 5.01
CA GLY A 238 1.32 6.79 4.22
C GLY A 238 2.59 6.68 3.37
N ASP A 239 3.04 7.83 2.92
CA ASP A 239 4.21 8.08 2.09
C ASP A 239 4.92 9.37 2.55
N ASP A 240 5.99 9.79 1.88
CA ASP A 240 6.77 10.97 2.25
C ASP A 240 5.95 12.28 2.22
N VAL A 241 4.88 12.33 1.45
CA VAL A 241 3.97 13.48 1.34
C VAL A 241 2.78 13.35 2.29
N SER A 242 2.26 12.14 2.46
CA SER A 242 1.11 11.81 3.31
C SER A 242 1.57 10.96 4.50
N GLY A 243 2.19 11.58 5.49
CA GLY A 243 2.78 10.87 6.63
C GLY A 243 1.75 10.08 7.48
N THR A 244 2.26 9.21 8.34
CA THR A 244 1.47 8.27 9.17
C THR A 244 0.37 8.97 9.99
N LEU A 245 0.65 10.15 10.53
CA LEU A 245 -0.33 10.90 11.33
C LEU A 245 -1.57 11.25 10.48
N MET A 246 -1.38 11.68 9.23
CA MET A 246 -2.48 11.99 8.31
C MET A 246 -3.34 10.74 8.02
N MET A 247 -2.73 9.54 7.97
CA MET A 247 -3.46 8.30 7.74
C MET A 247 -4.33 7.86 8.93
N VAL A 248 -4.02 8.32 10.14
CA VAL A 248 -4.82 8.03 11.36
C VAL A 248 -6.04 8.94 11.47
N HIS A 249 -6.03 10.11 10.83
CA HIS A 249 -7.10 11.10 10.97
C HIS A 249 -8.48 10.58 10.54
N ALA A 250 -8.59 9.99 9.35
CA ALA A 250 -9.88 9.52 8.85
C ALA A 250 -10.47 8.36 9.68
N PRO A 251 -9.70 7.32 10.08
CA PRO A 251 -10.18 6.34 11.04
C PRO A 251 -10.57 6.93 12.41
N ALA A 252 -9.79 7.87 12.94
CA ALA A 252 -10.12 8.54 14.21
C ALA A 252 -11.42 9.33 14.10
N MET A 253 -11.61 10.07 13.00
CA MET A 253 -12.86 10.79 12.71
C MET A 253 -14.04 9.82 12.58
N LEU A 254 -13.87 8.67 11.92
CA LEU A 254 -14.92 7.66 11.80
C LEU A 254 -15.33 7.11 13.17
N VAL A 255 -14.37 6.84 14.05
CA VAL A 255 -14.64 6.42 15.45
C VAL A 255 -15.33 7.53 16.22
N ALA A 256 -14.90 8.78 16.06
CA ALA A 256 -15.53 9.94 16.70
C ALA A 256 -17.00 10.09 16.28
N LEU A 257 -17.28 10.03 14.98
CA LEU A 257 -18.65 10.10 14.45
C LEU A 257 -19.51 8.93 14.92
N ALA A 258 -18.97 7.71 14.94
CA ALA A 258 -19.68 6.55 15.46
C ALA A 258 -20.02 6.70 16.95
N ALA A 259 -19.08 7.20 17.75
CA ALA A 259 -19.29 7.46 19.19
C ALA A 259 -20.37 8.53 19.42
N LEU A 260 -20.38 9.62 18.63
CA LEU A 260 -21.40 10.67 18.71
C LEU A 260 -22.79 10.16 18.28
N VAL A 261 -22.86 9.35 17.21
CA VAL A 261 -24.11 8.70 16.80
C VAL A 261 -24.62 7.75 17.89
N THR A 262 -23.72 6.95 18.48
CA THR A 262 -24.06 6.06 19.61
C THR A 262 -24.59 6.87 20.79
N ALA A 263 -23.96 8.00 21.14
CA ALA A 263 -24.43 8.87 22.21
C ALA A 263 -25.85 9.39 21.91
N ALA A 264 -26.12 9.84 20.69
CA ALA A 264 -27.44 10.33 20.28
C ALA A 264 -28.52 9.23 20.35
N VAL A 265 -28.21 8.01 19.90
CA VAL A 265 -29.12 6.86 19.97
C VAL A 265 -29.40 6.47 21.42
N VAL A 266 -28.34 6.36 22.25
CA VAL A 266 -28.49 6.02 23.68
C VAL A 266 -29.27 7.08 24.45
N ALA A 267 -29.05 8.36 24.14
CA ALA A 267 -29.85 9.46 24.71
C ALA A 267 -31.33 9.36 24.34
N ALA A 268 -31.63 9.02 23.08
CA ALA A 268 -33.01 8.83 22.61
C ALA A 268 -33.71 7.60 23.25
N LEU A 269 -32.95 6.67 23.81
CA LEU A 269 -33.42 5.49 24.54
C LEU A 269 -33.32 5.64 26.06
N ASP A 270 -33.22 6.88 26.57
CA ASP A 270 -33.08 7.23 27.99
C ASP A 270 -31.89 6.56 28.73
N GLY A 271 -30.85 6.22 27.97
CA GLY A 271 -29.63 5.58 28.47
C GLY A 271 -28.53 6.58 28.84
N SER A 272 -27.44 6.07 29.41
CA SER A 272 -26.24 6.87 29.74
C SER A 272 -25.39 7.19 28.49
N TRP A 273 -25.64 8.31 27.86
CA TRP A 273 -24.99 8.78 26.62
C TRP A 273 -23.65 9.48 26.85
N ALA A 274 -23.40 9.99 28.05
CA ALA A 274 -22.24 10.83 28.32
C ALA A 274 -20.88 10.17 28.00
N PRO A 275 -20.60 8.90 28.34
CA PRO A 275 -19.30 8.30 28.00
C PRO A 275 -19.00 8.29 26.50
N SER A 276 -19.99 7.95 25.67
CA SER A 276 -19.83 7.93 24.20
C SER A 276 -19.66 9.33 23.64
N ALA A 277 -20.41 10.33 24.15
CA ALA A 277 -20.25 11.72 23.75
C ALA A 277 -18.86 12.25 24.10
N VAL A 278 -18.36 11.98 25.31
CA VAL A 278 -17.02 12.40 25.75
C VAL A 278 -15.95 11.83 24.83
N VAL A 279 -16.01 10.54 24.49
CA VAL A 279 -15.05 9.92 23.56
C VAL A 279 -15.11 10.59 22.19
N GLY A 280 -16.28 10.78 21.62
CA GLY A 280 -16.44 11.41 20.31
C GLY A 280 -15.93 12.84 20.27
N LEU A 281 -16.32 13.66 21.26
CA LEU A 281 -15.88 15.06 21.36
C LEU A 281 -14.39 15.19 21.64
N ALA A 282 -13.81 14.33 22.49
CA ALA A 282 -12.37 14.33 22.77
C ALA A 282 -11.54 14.01 21.52
N LEU A 283 -11.99 13.07 20.69
CA LEU A 283 -11.32 12.75 19.42
C LEU A 283 -11.40 13.92 18.43
N VAL A 284 -12.57 14.54 18.26
CA VAL A 284 -12.73 15.71 17.38
C VAL A 284 -11.88 16.88 17.88
N ALA A 285 -11.89 17.15 19.19
CA ALA A 285 -11.07 18.19 19.79
C ALA A 285 -9.56 17.93 19.60
N GLY A 286 -9.10 16.70 19.82
CA GLY A 286 -7.70 16.30 19.62
C GLY A 286 -7.24 16.50 18.18
N LEU A 287 -8.05 16.09 17.19
CA LEU A 287 -7.80 16.33 15.77
C LEU A 287 -7.78 17.85 15.46
N GLY A 288 -8.71 18.61 16.04
CA GLY A 288 -8.79 20.05 15.85
C GLY A 288 -7.56 20.78 16.42
N VAL A 289 -7.12 20.43 17.62
CA VAL A 289 -5.92 21.00 18.27
C VAL A 289 -4.67 20.73 17.43
N GLU A 290 -4.47 19.48 16.99
CA GLU A 290 -3.33 19.11 16.17
C GLU A 290 -3.30 19.91 14.84
N ARG A 291 -4.44 20.05 14.16
CA ARG A 291 -4.54 20.84 12.92
C ARG A 291 -4.39 22.33 13.14
N THR A 292 -4.85 22.85 14.27
CA THR A 292 -4.60 24.25 14.65
C THR A 292 -3.12 24.51 14.86
N ALA A 293 -2.42 23.62 15.55
CA ALA A 293 -0.96 23.72 15.72
C ALA A 293 -0.22 23.69 14.38
N ALA A 294 -0.62 22.78 13.47
CA ALA A 294 -0.07 22.71 12.12
C ALA A 294 -0.36 24.00 11.32
N GLY A 295 -1.55 24.56 11.42
CA GLY A 295 -1.93 25.82 10.78
C GLY A 295 -1.16 27.03 11.30
N VAL A 296 -0.92 27.10 12.61
CA VAL A 296 -0.09 28.16 13.22
C VAL A 296 1.37 28.05 12.76
N ASP A 297 1.93 26.82 12.68
CA ASP A 297 3.28 26.61 12.15
C ASP A 297 3.37 27.05 10.69
N ALA A 298 2.40 26.66 9.85
CA ALA A 298 2.34 27.06 8.45
C ALA A 298 2.20 28.59 8.29
N TRP A 299 1.36 29.22 9.11
CA TRP A 299 1.21 30.68 9.13
C TRP A 299 2.53 31.38 9.50
N ARG A 300 3.21 30.93 10.55
CA ARG A 300 4.50 31.49 10.97
C ARG A 300 5.57 31.42 9.87
N ARG A 301 5.57 30.35 9.09
CA ARG A 301 6.53 30.16 7.97
C ARG A 301 6.19 30.95 6.72
N SER A 302 4.91 31.03 6.37
CA SER A 302 4.45 31.62 5.11
C SER A 302 3.95 33.06 5.21
N GLY A 303 3.65 33.55 6.44
CA GLY A 303 2.96 34.81 6.68
C GLY A 303 1.47 34.80 6.25
N ASP A 304 0.97 33.72 5.67
CA ASP A 304 -0.38 33.66 5.10
C ASP A 304 -1.41 33.19 6.13
N ARG A 305 -2.31 34.09 6.53
CA ARG A 305 -3.39 33.81 7.49
C ARG A 305 -4.35 32.71 7.03
N ALA A 306 -4.41 32.38 5.74
CA ALA A 306 -5.25 31.28 5.26
C ALA A 306 -4.85 29.92 5.86
N ALA A 307 -3.58 29.75 6.28
CA ALA A 307 -3.14 28.54 6.99
C ALA A 307 -3.84 28.35 8.35
N LEU A 308 -4.33 29.40 9.01
CA LEU A 308 -5.08 29.30 10.25
C LEU A 308 -6.43 28.56 10.08
N ALA A 309 -6.91 28.41 8.84
CA ALA A 309 -8.11 27.63 8.54
C ALA A 309 -7.87 26.10 8.50
N PHE A 310 -6.65 25.62 8.76
CA PHE A 310 -6.35 24.18 8.68
C PHE A 310 -7.25 23.34 9.60
N SER A 311 -7.56 23.80 10.81
CA SER A 311 -8.46 23.09 11.70
C SER A 311 -9.84 22.84 11.05
N ILE A 312 -10.44 23.86 10.48
CA ILE A 312 -11.76 23.76 9.83
C ILE A 312 -11.67 22.94 8.54
N ALA A 313 -10.70 23.26 7.67
CA ALA A 313 -10.54 22.60 6.39
C ALA A 313 -10.23 21.09 6.57
N HIS A 314 -9.37 20.75 7.52
CA HIS A 314 -8.95 19.36 7.71
C HIS A 314 -9.98 18.53 8.49
N LEU A 315 -10.69 19.09 9.48
CA LEU A 315 -11.83 18.39 10.08
C LEU A 315 -12.89 18.07 9.02
N ALA A 316 -13.18 19.03 8.15
CA ALA A 316 -14.11 18.80 7.02
C ALA A 316 -13.59 17.75 6.04
N ARG A 317 -12.27 17.74 5.76
CA ARG A 317 -11.60 16.69 4.97
C ARG A 317 -11.75 15.33 5.66
N ASP A 318 -11.48 15.26 6.96
CA ASP A 318 -11.49 14.01 7.71
C ASP A 318 -12.92 13.42 7.78
N ILE A 319 -13.95 14.27 7.84
CA ILE A 319 -15.35 13.86 7.65
C ILE A 319 -15.57 13.33 6.23
N ALA A 320 -15.12 14.03 5.19
CA ALA A 320 -15.27 13.59 3.81
C ALA A 320 -14.59 12.23 3.57
N TRP A 321 -13.41 12.02 4.15
CA TRP A 321 -12.69 10.75 4.09
C TRP A 321 -13.38 9.64 4.90
N ALA A 322 -13.95 9.93 6.07
CA ALA A 322 -14.75 8.99 6.84
C ALA A 322 -15.99 8.52 6.04
N VAL A 323 -16.68 9.46 5.38
CA VAL A 323 -17.79 9.14 4.47
C VAL A 323 -17.32 8.34 3.26
N ALA A 324 -16.14 8.63 2.71
CA ALA A 324 -15.54 7.85 1.64
C ALA A 324 -15.25 6.40 2.07
N ILE A 325 -14.72 6.19 3.29
CA ILE A 325 -14.51 4.86 3.88
C ILE A 325 -15.83 4.09 3.94
N VAL A 326 -16.87 4.67 4.53
CA VAL A 326 -18.20 4.03 4.64
C VAL A 326 -18.77 3.71 3.27
N THR A 327 -18.69 4.66 2.32
CA THR A 327 -19.19 4.49 0.95
C THR A 327 -18.45 3.37 0.21
N TRP A 328 -17.14 3.32 0.35
CA TRP A 328 -16.30 2.30 -0.26
C TRP A 328 -16.63 0.92 0.31
N LEU A 329 -16.76 0.80 1.65
CA LEU A 329 -17.18 -0.41 2.35
C LEU A 329 -18.57 -0.89 1.91
N ALA A 330 -19.56 0.02 1.83
CA ALA A 330 -20.92 -0.29 1.40
C ALA A 330 -20.96 -0.79 -0.05
N ARG A 331 -20.29 -0.09 -0.97
CA ARG A 331 -20.20 -0.52 -2.38
C ARG A 331 -19.54 -1.87 -2.54
N TRP A 332 -18.52 -2.13 -1.73
CA TRP A 332 -17.87 -3.42 -1.73
C TRP A 332 -18.81 -4.54 -1.24
N ALA A 333 -19.50 -4.35 -0.12
CA ALA A 333 -20.48 -5.30 0.40
C ALA A 333 -21.58 -5.62 -0.65
N LEU A 334 -22.10 -4.58 -1.32
CA LEU A 334 -23.13 -4.71 -2.36
C LEU A 334 -22.63 -5.39 -3.66
N ARG A 335 -21.35 -5.23 -4.01
CA ARG A 335 -20.77 -5.91 -5.19
C ARG A 335 -20.56 -7.40 -4.98
N HIS A 336 -20.44 -7.86 -3.74
CA HIS A 336 -20.27 -9.28 -3.42
C HIS A 336 -21.58 -10.08 -3.47
N ASP A 337 -22.74 -9.40 -3.46
CA ASP A 337 -24.05 -10.04 -3.59
C ASP A 337 -24.48 -10.28 -5.06
N ARG A 338 -23.78 -9.66 -6.00
CA ARG A 338 -23.95 -9.89 -7.44
C ARG A 338 -22.77 -10.70 -7.94
N GLY A 339 -23.02 -11.98 -8.27
CA GLY A 339 -22.03 -12.88 -8.85
C GLY A 339 -21.23 -12.24 -9.99
N PRO A 340 -20.10 -12.83 -10.42
CA PRO A 340 -19.09 -12.17 -11.22
C PRO A 340 -19.68 -11.65 -12.53
N ALA A 341 -19.80 -10.32 -12.64
CA ALA A 341 -20.04 -9.67 -13.92
C ALA A 341 -18.76 -9.81 -14.75
N HIS A 342 -18.89 -10.48 -15.87
CA HIS A 342 -17.90 -10.67 -16.91
C HIS A 342 -17.07 -9.39 -17.16
N SER A 343 -15.76 -9.47 -16.95
CA SER A 343 -14.80 -8.65 -17.67
C SER A 343 -14.05 -9.56 -18.62
N MET A 344 -14.37 -9.43 -19.90
CA MET A 344 -13.68 -10.07 -21.01
C MET A 344 -12.24 -9.57 -21.13
N HIS A 345 -11.33 -10.53 -21.29
CA HIS A 345 -10.12 -10.55 -22.11
C HIS A 345 -8.90 -9.69 -21.76
N ARG A 346 -7.83 -10.39 -21.38
CA ARG A 346 -6.74 -10.77 -22.31
C ARG A 346 -5.92 -11.93 -21.75
N ARG A 347 -5.85 -12.99 -22.54
CA ARG A 347 -4.92 -14.10 -22.39
C ARG A 347 -3.48 -13.57 -22.57
N ALA A 348 -2.65 -13.69 -21.54
CA ALA A 348 -1.21 -13.74 -21.70
C ALA A 348 -0.82 -15.22 -21.83
N HIS A 349 -0.24 -15.57 -22.94
CA HIS A 349 0.36 -16.87 -23.17
C HIS A 349 1.47 -17.10 -22.14
N LEU A 350 1.24 -18.01 -21.21
CA LEU A 350 2.31 -18.64 -20.45
C LEU A 350 2.68 -19.91 -21.22
N THR A 351 3.89 -19.91 -21.75
CA THR A 351 4.53 -21.09 -22.33
C THR A 351 4.47 -22.25 -21.34
N GLU A 352 3.89 -23.34 -21.81
CA GLU A 352 3.92 -24.66 -21.17
C GLU A 352 5.37 -25.07 -20.90
N TYR A 353 5.64 -25.35 -19.64
CA TYR A 353 6.83 -26.09 -19.25
C TYR A 353 6.43 -27.55 -19.08
N ASP A 354 7.00 -28.36 -19.94
CA ASP A 354 6.85 -29.81 -20.10
C ASP A 354 6.99 -30.55 -18.76
N HIS A 355 5.94 -31.27 -18.38
CA HIS A 355 5.94 -32.25 -17.30
C HIS A 355 6.28 -33.64 -17.86
N SER A 356 7.55 -33.87 -18.16
CA SER A 356 8.02 -35.24 -18.33
C SER A 356 8.28 -35.88 -16.97
N SER A 357 7.39 -36.81 -16.63
CA SER A 357 7.53 -38.02 -15.80
C SER A 357 8.81 -38.14 -14.95
N ARG A 358 8.63 -37.97 -13.65
CA ARG A 358 9.37 -38.72 -12.64
C ARG A 358 8.36 -39.49 -11.78
N GLU A 359 8.35 -40.79 -11.93
CA GLU A 359 7.80 -41.70 -10.93
C GLU A 359 8.43 -41.36 -9.58
N ARG A 360 7.66 -40.81 -8.65
CA ARG A 360 8.06 -40.53 -7.29
C ARG A 360 7.51 -41.63 -6.39
N ASN A 361 8.41 -42.40 -5.83
CA ASN A 361 8.13 -43.16 -4.60
C ASN A 361 7.50 -42.20 -3.57
N ALA A 362 6.45 -42.67 -2.88
CA ALA A 362 5.53 -41.90 -2.05
C ALA A 362 6.15 -41.44 -0.71
N GLU A 363 7.30 -40.75 -0.73
CA GLU A 363 7.83 -40.09 0.45
C GLU A 363 7.38 -38.63 0.47
N VAL A 364 6.60 -38.24 1.48
CA VAL A 364 6.08 -36.91 1.72
C VAL A 364 7.24 -35.95 2.03
N SER A 365 7.56 -35.02 1.10
CA SER A 365 8.66 -34.08 1.28
C SER A 365 8.20 -32.81 2.02
N VAL A 366 8.81 -32.54 3.19
CA VAL A 366 8.47 -31.42 4.09
C VAL A 366 9.68 -30.54 4.32
N LEU A 367 9.59 -29.22 4.06
CA LEU A 367 10.61 -28.25 4.44
C LEU A 367 10.18 -27.48 5.70
N ALA A 368 11.05 -27.40 6.72
CA ALA A 368 10.87 -26.48 7.83
C ALA A 368 11.47 -25.11 7.47
N VAL A 369 10.65 -24.07 7.48
CA VAL A 369 11.07 -22.66 7.28
C VAL A 369 11.06 -21.95 8.62
N VAL A 370 12.24 -21.47 9.03
CA VAL A 370 12.48 -20.76 10.29
C VAL A 370 12.83 -19.31 9.99
N PRO A 371 11.88 -18.35 10.05
CA PRO A 371 12.21 -16.94 9.97
C PRO A 371 12.99 -16.52 11.22
N ALA A 372 14.12 -15.83 11.04
CA ALA A 372 14.99 -15.37 12.11
C ALA A 372 15.29 -13.88 11.96
N PHE A 373 15.29 -13.15 13.08
CA PHE A 373 15.79 -11.79 13.20
C PHE A 373 16.31 -11.56 14.60
N ASN A 374 17.62 -11.46 14.75
CA ASN A 374 18.32 -11.35 16.05
C ASN A 374 17.97 -12.51 17.00
N GLU A 375 18.17 -13.74 16.54
CA GLU A 375 17.83 -14.97 17.25
C GLU A 375 19.07 -15.86 17.47
N SER A 376 20.28 -15.30 17.50
CA SER A 376 21.55 -16.04 17.68
C SER A 376 21.53 -16.97 18.90
N ALA A 377 20.94 -16.55 20.01
CA ALA A 377 20.84 -17.34 21.25
C ALA A 377 19.84 -18.53 21.15
N ASN A 378 18.85 -18.47 20.27
CA ASN A 378 17.75 -19.43 20.21
C ASN A 378 17.91 -20.46 19.08
N LEU A 379 18.49 -20.06 17.94
CA LEU A 379 18.59 -20.89 16.74
C LEU A 379 19.27 -22.26 16.94
N PRO A 380 20.36 -22.41 17.71
CA PRO A 380 20.98 -23.72 17.93
C PRO A 380 19.99 -24.73 18.54
N ARG A 381 19.17 -24.27 19.48
CA ARG A 381 18.15 -25.11 20.11
C ARG A 381 16.99 -25.44 19.17
N VAL A 382 16.57 -24.48 18.34
CA VAL A 382 15.52 -24.68 17.32
C VAL A 382 15.97 -25.75 16.33
N VAL A 383 17.20 -25.65 15.84
CA VAL A 383 17.79 -26.63 14.93
C VAL A 383 17.91 -27.99 15.60
N ALA A 384 18.40 -28.06 16.84
CA ALA A 384 18.50 -29.31 17.60
C ALA A 384 17.13 -29.97 17.90
N ASP A 385 16.07 -29.17 18.06
CA ASP A 385 14.71 -29.70 18.23
C ASP A 385 14.14 -30.24 16.90
N LEU A 386 14.37 -29.54 15.80
CA LEU A 386 13.95 -29.93 14.46
C LEU A 386 14.71 -31.17 13.95
N SER A 387 16.00 -31.26 14.19
CA SER A 387 16.83 -32.39 13.76
C SER A 387 16.42 -33.74 14.36
N ARG A 388 15.64 -33.74 15.45
CA ARG A 388 15.06 -34.95 16.06
C ARG A 388 13.89 -35.53 15.25
N VAL A 389 13.28 -34.76 14.37
CA VAL A 389 12.04 -35.14 13.65
C VAL A 389 12.17 -35.05 12.14
N MET A 390 13.23 -34.41 11.63
CA MET A 390 13.48 -34.26 10.18
C MET A 390 14.98 -34.11 9.91
N PRO A 391 15.44 -34.44 8.68
CA PRO A 391 16.83 -34.24 8.26
C PRO A 391 17.24 -32.76 8.26
N LEU A 392 18.50 -32.47 8.62
CA LEU A 392 19.03 -31.09 8.60
C LEU A 392 18.92 -30.42 7.22
N LYS A 393 19.03 -31.19 6.13
CA LYS A 393 18.86 -30.70 4.75
C LYS A 393 17.46 -30.16 4.45
N ASP A 394 16.46 -30.53 5.25
CA ASP A 394 15.06 -30.12 5.10
C ASP A 394 14.69 -29.00 6.08
N ILE A 395 15.69 -28.36 6.69
CA ILE A 395 15.56 -27.17 7.53
C ILE A 395 16.15 -25.97 6.77
N LEU A 396 15.37 -24.90 6.63
CA LEU A 396 15.77 -23.64 6.01
C LEU A 396 15.58 -22.49 7.02
N ILE A 397 16.66 -21.87 7.42
CA ILE A 397 16.62 -20.61 8.19
C ILE A 397 16.59 -19.45 7.20
N VAL A 398 15.68 -18.51 7.40
CA VAL A 398 15.62 -17.28 6.61
C VAL A 398 15.92 -16.11 7.53
N ASP A 399 17.13 -15.59 7.45
CA ASP A 399 17.59 -14.42 8.17
C ASP A 399 17.03 -13.14 7.54
N ASP A 400 16.26 -12.39 8.31
CA ASP A 400 15.58 -11.16 7.89
C ASP A 400 16.43 -9.90 8.14
N GLY A 401 17.74 -9.98 7.85
CA GLY A 401 18.69 -8.89 8.02
C GLY A 401 19.03 -8.65 9.49
N SER A 402 19.46 -9.70 10.21
CA SER A 402 19.90 -9.62 11.60
C SER A 402 21.12 -8.74 11.76
N THR A 403 21.23 -8.12 12.94
CA THR A 403 22.32 -7.21 13.35
C THR A 403 23.06 -7.70 14.60
N ASP A 404 22.73 -8.91 15.08
CA ASP A 404 23.43 -9.62 16.15
C ASP A 404 24.34 -10.72 15.56
N GLY A 405 24.85 -11.62 16.37
CA GLY A 405 25.65 -12.78 15.94
C GLY A 405 24.88 -13.85 15.14
N THR A 406 23.66 -13.58 14.66
CA THR A 406 22.88 -14.56 13.87
C THR A 406 23.55 -14.86 12.53
N PRO A 407 23.97 -13.89 11.70
CA PRO A 407 24.59 -14.17 10.40
C PRO A 407 25.87 -15.04 10.52
N GLU A 408 26.70 -14.77 11.54
CA GLU A 408 27.93 -15.51 11.80
C GLU A 408 27.65 -16.95 12.25
N LEU A 409 26.54 -17.17 12.93
CA LEU A 409 26.13 -18.47 13.43
C LEU A 409 25.62 -19.41 12.32
N LEU A 410 24.92 -18.88 11.32
CA LEU A 410 24.21 -19.65 10.29
C LEU A 410 25.08 -20.70 9.57
N PRO A 411 26.33 -20.39 9.11
CA PRO A 411 27.20 -21.38 8.46
C PRO A 411 27.56 -22.59 9.35
N HIS A 412 27.50 -22.40 10.67
CA HIS A 412 27.92 -23.41 11.64
C HIS A 412 26.79 -24.34 12.10
N LEU A 413 25.53 -24.07 11.72
CA LEU A 413 24.37 -24.85 12.13
C LEU A 413 24.12 -26.12 11.30
N GLY A 414 24.84 -26.30 10.18
CA GLY A 414 24.70 -27.50 9.32
C GLY A 414 23.36 -27.60 8.59
N VAL A 415 22.57 -26.53 8.55
CA VAL A 415 21.28 -26.43 7.86
C VAL A 415 21.36 -25.48 6.66
N ARG A 416 20.31 -25.48 5.82
CA ARG A 416 20.20 -24.49 4.75
C ARG A 416 19.80 -23.13 5.31
N TRP A 417 20.31 -22.06 4.72
CA TRP A 417 19.98 -20.70 5.13
C TRP A 417 19.92 -19.74 3.94
N LEU A 418 19.13 -18.67 4.11
CA LEU A 418 19.02 -17.53 3.20
C LEU A 418 19.12 -16.25 4.02
N SER A 419 20.01 -15.33 3.65
CA SER A 419 20.07 -13.99 4.22
C SER A 419 19.43 -13.00 3.28
N LEU A 420 18.50 -12.19 3.81
CA LEU A 420 17.85 -11.12 3.06
C LEU A 420 18.68 -9.84 3.21
N SER A 421 18.93 -9.15 2.11
CA SER A 421 19.71 -7.91 2.08
C SER A 421 19.04 -6.75 2.83
N GLN A 422 17.73 -6.85 3.08
CA GLN A 422 16.95 -5.86 3.80
C GLN A 422 15.91 -6.55 4.68
N ARG A 423 15.58 -5.91 5.81
CA ARG A 423 14.53 -6.38 6.70
C ARG A 423 13.16 -6.28 6.04
N LEU A 424 12.58 -7.42 5.66
CA LEU A 424 11.26 -7.52 5.03
C LEU A 424 10.15 -7.86 6.03
N GLY A 425 10.49 -8.14 7.29
CA GLY A 425 9.57 -8.65 8.30
C GLY A 425 9.26 -10.15 8.13
N VAL A 426 8.69 -10.75 9.18
CA VAL A 426 8.42 -12.19 9.24
C VAL A 426 7.64 -12.72 8.03
N GLY A 427 6.68 -11.96 7.51
CA GLY A 427 5.93 -12.33 6.31
C GLY A 427 6.79 -12.37 5.05
N GLY A 428 7.77 -11.46 4.92
CA GLY A 428 8.75 -11.45 3.83
C GLY A 428 9.69 -12.65 3.89
N ALA A 429 10.22 -12.95 5.07
CA ALA A 429 11.08 -14.11 5.30
C ALA A 429 10.34 -15.43 5.00
N VAL A 430 9.10 -15.58 5.48
CA VAL A 430 8.27 -16.78 5.19
C VAL A 430 8.00 -16.91 3.69
N ARG A 431 7.70 -15.81 2.99
CA ARG A 431 7.51 -15.82 1.54
C ARG A 431 8.76 -16.27 0.78
N ALA A 432 9.95 -15.83 1.21
CA ALA A 432 11.22 -16.27 0.63
C ALA A 432 11.39 -17.79 0.83
N GLY A 433 11.13 -18.30 2.02
CA GLY A 433 11.16 -19.73 2.33
C GLY A 433 10.17 -20.57 1.51
N ILE A 434 8.93 -20.08 1.32
CA ILE A 434 7.92 -20.75 0.47
C ILE A 434 8.35 -20.78 -0.99
N ARG A 435 8.92 -19.68 -1.51
CA ARG A 435 9.46 -19.66 -2.88
C ARG A 435 10.61 -20.62 -3.06
N TYR A 436 11.50 -20.70 -2.06
CA TYR A 436 12.57 -21.69 -2.06
C TYR A 436 12.01 -23.12 -2.08
N ALA A 437 11.07 -23.44 -1.19
CA ALA A 437 10.44 -24.75 -1.11
C ALA A 437 9.85 -25.19 -2.47
N ARG A 438 9.12 -24.31 -3.15
CA ARG A 438 8.55 -24.59 -4.47
C ARG A 438 9.62 -24.86 -5.55
N ARG A 439 10.68 -24.04 -5.57
CA ARG A 439 11.79 -24.24 -6.54
C ARG A 439 12.56 -25.54 -6.27
N ALA A 440 12.68 -25.91 -5.00
CA ALA A 440 13.35 -27.13 -4.56
C ALA A 440 12.46 -28.38 -4.62
N GLY A 441 11.17 -28.24 -5.02
CA GLY A 441 10.25 -29.37 -5.21
C GLY A 441 9.66 -29.97 -3.95
N TYR A 442 9.58 -29.22 -2.83
CA TYR A 442 8.91 -29.66 -1.61
C TYR A 442 7.39 -29.60 -1.74
N ASP A 443 6.71 -30.64 -1.22
CA ASP A 443 5.25 -30.76 -1.23
C ASP A 443 4.59 -29.97 -0.09
N TYR A 444 5.27 -29.91 1.06
CA TYR A 444 4.77 -29.26 2.27
C TYR A 444 5.81 -28.31 2.86
N VAL A 445 5.33 -27.25 3.50
CA VAL A 445 6.16 -26.32 4.26
C VAL A 445 5.60 -26.20 5.67
N VAL A 446 6.43 -26.41 6.67
CA VAL A 446 6.11 -26.06 8.06
C VAL A 446 6.88 -24.78 8.44
N ARG A 447 6.15 -23.74 8.87
CA ARG A 447 6.73 -22.54 9.46
C ARG A 447 6.83 -22.72 10.97
N ILE A 448 8.01 -22.48 11.51
CA ILE A 448 8.30 -22.46 12.95
C ILE A 448 9.07 -21.19 13.27
N ASP A 449 8.64 -20.44 14.31
CA ASP A 449 9.34 -19.23 14.71
C ASP A 449 10.71 -19.53 15.36
N GLY A 450 11.70 -18.67 15.11
CA GLY A 450 13.09 -18.83 15.56
C GLY A 450 13.31 -18.65 17.08
N ASP A 451 12.27 -18.30 17.85
CA ASP A 451 12.34 -18.04 19.31
C ASP A 451 12.30 -19.30 20.20
N GLY A 452 12.20 -20.48 19.60
CA GLY A 452 12.23 -21.79 20.29
C GLY A 452 10.99 -22.12 21.13
N GLN A 453 9.90 -21.37 21.01
CA GLN A 453 8.67 -21.64 21.74
C GLN A 453 7.88 -22.84 21.17
N HIS A 454 7.95 -23.08 19.86
CA HIS A 454 7.27 -24.19 19.21
C HIS A 454 8.03 -25.50 19.40
N ARG A 455 7.30 -26.63 19.44
CA ARG A 455 7.86 -27.96 19.61
C ARG A 455 7.84 -28.72 18.29
N ALA A 456 9.00 -29.17 17.82
CA ALA A 456 9.11 -29.91 16.57
C ALA A 456 8.26 -31.22 16.57
N CYS A 457 8.04 -31.85 17.71
CA CYS A 457 7.22 -33.07 17.82
C CYS A 457 5.72 -32.84 17.48
N ASP A 458 5.24 -31.59 17.45
CA ASP A 458 3.86 -31.29 17.02
C ASP A 458 3.71 -31.26 15.48
N ILE A 459 4.82 -31.27 14.70
CA ILE A 459 4.80 -31.26 13.22
C ILE A 459 3.99 -32.42 12.65
N ALA A 460 4.22 -33.63 13.14
CA ALA A 460 3.51 -34.84 12.66
C ALA A 460 1.99 -34.71 12.83
N ARG A 461 1.54 -34.11 13.96
CA ARG A 461 0.11 -33.90 14.22
C ARG A 461 -0.49 -32.83 13.31
N MET A 462 0.30 -31.80 12.92
CA MET A 462 -0.12 -30.78 11.98
C MET A 462 -0.13 -31.30 10.55
N LEU A 463 0.78 -32.20 10.20
CA LEU A 463 0.89 -32.79 8.88
C LEU A 463 -0.30 -33.71 8.54
N ALA A 464 -0.77 -34.49 9.51
CA ALA A 464 -1.80 -35.50 9.32
C ALA A 464 -3.09 -34.99 8.61
N PRO A 465 -3.75 -33.90 9.02
CA PRO A 465 -4.96 -33.44 8.34
C PRO A 465 -4.69 -32.90 6.94
N VAL A 466 -3.46 -32.44 6.65
CA VAL A 466 -3.11 -31.86 5.34
C VAL A 466 -2.75 -32.96 4.34
N VAL A 467 -1.98 -33.95 4.75
CA VAL A 467 -1.64 -35.11 3.89
C VAL A 467 -2.89 -35.93 3.56
N THR A 468 -3.80 -36.11 4.54
CA THR A 468 -5.07 -36.83 4.31
C THR A 468 -6.10 -36.01 3.51
N GLY A 469 -5.75 -34.82 3.02
CA GLY A 469 -6.65 -33.98 2.24
C GLY A 469 -7.85 -33.42 3.02
N ARG A 470 -7.91 -33.56 4.36
CA ARG A 470 -8.99 -32.97 5.18
C ARG A 470 -8.85 -31.45 5.32
N ALA A 471 -7.62 -30.93 5.22
CA ALA A 471 -7.30 -29.51 5.24
C ALA A 471 -6.25 -29.18 4.16
N ASP A 472 -6.20 -27.93 3.74
CA ASP A 472 -5.16 -27.41 2.84
C ASP A 472 -4.02 -26.76 3.65
N VAL A 473 -4.33 -26.36 4.90
CA VAL A 473 -3.41 -25.71 5.85
C VAL A 473 -3.74 -26.16 7.27
N ALA A 474 -2.72 -26.37 8.09
CA ALA A 474 -2.89 -26.54 9.54
C ALA A 474 -2.29 -25.36 10.31
N LEU A 475 -3.02 -24.89 11.34
CA LEU A 475 -2.62 -23.85 12.27
C LEU A 475 -2.48 -24.42 13.68
N GLY A 476 -1.31 -24.28 14.29
CA GLY A 476 -1.09 -24.69 15.67
C GLY A 476 -1.76 -23.72 16.65
N SER A 477 -2.81 -24.14 17.36
CA SER A 477 -3.53 -23.31 18.32
C SER A 477 -3.17 -23.61 19.77
N ARG A 478 -2.86 -22.55 20.53
CA ARG A 478 -2.58 -22.59 21.98
C ARG A 478 -3.85 -22.68 22.83
N PHE A 479 -5.00 -22.37 22.26
CA PHE A 479 -6.25 -22.15 23.00
C PHE A 479 -7.30 -23.24 22.81
N LEU A 480 -7.09 -24.20 21.91
CA LEU A 480 -7.97 -25.36 21.74
C LEU A 480 -7.99 -26.31 22.95
N ARG A 481 -6.91 -26.35 23.73
CA ARG A 481 -6.89 -26.99 25.05
C ARG A 481 -6.76 -25.91 26.12
N ARG A 482 -7.57 -25.96 27.17
CA ARG A 482 -7.70 -25.01 28.30
C ARG A 482 -6.38 -24.63 29.04
N GLN A 483 -5.24 -24.41 28.37
CA GLN A 483 -3.91 -24.48 28.96
C GLN A 483 -3.12 -23.16 29.09
N ARG A 484 -3.68 -21.96 28.95
CA ARG A 484 -2.95 -20.79 29.43
C ARG A 484 -3.86 -19.66 29.90
N ARG A 485 -3.70 -19.25 31.16
CA ARG A 485 -4.24 -18.00 31.70
C ARG A 485 -3.35 -16.87 31.17
N LEU A 486 -3.81 -16.13 30.17
CA LEU A 486 -3.22 -14.86 29.78
C LEU A 486 -3.69 -13.79 30.77
N GLY A 487 -2.83 -12.83 31.15
CA GLY A 487 -3.21 -11.70 32.00
C GLY A 487 -4.23 -10.76 31.31
N GLY A 488 -5.13 -10.18 32.08
CA GLY A 488 -6.20 -9.23 31.79
C GLY A 488 -6.38 -8.71 30.36
N LEU A 489 -5.80 -7.56 30.04
CA LEU A 489 -6.02 -6.83 28.78
C LEU A 489 -5.60 -7.60 27.52
N ARG A 490 -4.52 -8.38 27.60
CA ARG A 490 -4.03 -9.21 26.48
C ARG A 490 -4.99 -10.35 26.13
N ARG A 491 -5.70 -10.90 27.11
CA ARG A 491 -6.72 -11.93 26.89
C ARG A 491 -7.94 -11.34 26.19
N VAL A 492 -8.39 -10.17 26.61
CA VAL A 492 -9.52 -9.46 26.00
C VAL A 492 -9.24 -9.11 24.55
N SER A 493 -8.05 -8.57 24.25
CA SER A 493 -7.68 -8.19 22.89
C SER A 493 -7.55 -9.39 21.93
N GLN A 494 -7.01 -10.53 22.41
CA GLN A 494 -6.94 -11.75 21.61
C GLN A 494 -8.31 -12.39 21.38
N ALA A 495 -9.17 -12.37 22.41
CA ALA A 495 -10.53 -12.89 22.29
C ALA A 495 -11.37 -12.03 21.31
N ALA A 496 -11.25 -10.71 21.37
CA ALA A 496 -11.89 -9.81 20.44
C ALA A 496 -11.42 -10.02 18.99
N LEU A 497 -10.12 -10.20 18.79
CA LEU A 497 -9.54 -10.51 17.48
C LEU A 497 -10.02 -11.86 16.94
N ALA A 498 -10.05 -12.89 17.80
CA ALA A 498 -10.54 -14.22 17.44
C ALA A 498 -12.04 -14.19 17.08
N ALA A 499 -12.85 -13.46 17.85
CA ALA A 499 -14.28 -13.27 17.57
C ALA A 499 -14.50 -12.54 16.23
N CYS A 500 -13.78 -11.46 15.98
CA CYS A 500 -13.86 -10.70 14.74
C CYS A 500 -13.48 -11.54 13.52
N LEU A 501 -12.35 -12.29 13.59
CA LEU A 501 -11.94 -13.19 12.51
C LEU A 501 -12.94 -14.33 12.32
N SER A 502 -13.49 -14.87 13.39
CA SER A 502 -14.50 -15.92 13.30
C SER A 502 -15.76 -15.43 12.59
N ALA A 503 -16.21 -14.21 12.88
CA ALA A 503 -17.34 -13.58 12.20
C ALA A 503 -17.07 -13.35 10.70
N VAL A 504 -15.90 -12.80 10.36
CA VAL A 504 -15.53 -12.50 8.97
C VAL A 504 -15.28 -13.76 8.14
N THR A 505 -14.61 -14.77 8.71
CA THR A 505 -14.31 -16.03 8.00
C THR A 505 -15.46 -17.04 8.03
N ARG A 506 -16.49 -16.78 8.85
CA ARG A 506 -17.59 -17.73 9.16
C ARG A 506 -17.10 -19.10 9.67
N LYS A 507 -15.91 -19.13 10.25
CA LYS A 507 -15.29 -20.31 10.85
C LYS A 507 -14.75 -19.95 12.23
N ARG A 508 -14.85 -20.87 13.17
CA ARG A 508 -14.30 -20.64 14.51
C ARG A 508 -12.78 -20.55 14.46
N VAL A 509 -12.24 -19.38 14.79
CA VAL A 509 -10.81 -19.11 14.94
C VAL A 509 -10.51 -18.97 16.42
N THR A 510 -9.55 -19.73 16.95
CA THR A 510 -9.22 -19.70 18.38
C THR A 510 -7.88 -19.04 18.65
N ASP A 511 -6.91 -19.11 17.73
CA ASP A 511 -5.58 -18.52 17.88
C ASP A 511 -5.13 -17.73 16.65
N PRO A 512 -5.61 -16.49 16.49
CA PRO A 512 -5.31 -15.66 15.33
C PRO A 512 -3.87 -15.14 15.25
N THR A 513 -3.06 -15.39 16.28
CA THR A 513 -1.68 -14.88 16.40
C THR A 513 -0.62 -15.99 16.52
N SER A 514 -0.96 -17.19 16.12
CA SER A 514 0.00 -18.30 16.13
C SER A 514 0.96 -18.21 14.94
N GLY A 515 2.25 -18.36 15.20
CA GLY A 515 3.30 -18.43 14.18
C GLY A 515 3.56 -19.84 13.66
N PHE A 516 2.88 -20.87 14.17
CA PHE A 516 3.09 -22.25 13.79
C PHE A 516 2.09 -22.70 12.73
N TRP A 517 2.57 -22.80 11.49
CA TRP A 517 1.75 -23.10 10.31
C TRP A 517 2.31 -24.27 9.53
N LEU A 518 1.43 -25.07 8.95
CA LEU A 518 1.80 -26.07 7.95
C LEU A 518 0.96 -25.85 6.69
N PHE A 519 1.64 -25.73 5.57
CA PHE A 519 1.07 -25.44 4.26
C PHE A 519 1.18 -26.65 3.35
N GLY A 520 0.08 -27.09 2.76
CA GLY A 520 0.03 -28.12 1.75
C GLY A 520 0.22 -27.59 0.32
N PRO A 521 0.26 -28.47 -0.69
CA PRO A 521 0.60 -28.12 -2.06
C PRO A 521 -0.27 -27.00 -2.65
N ARG A 522 -1.58 -27.02 -2.36
CA ARG A 522 -2.53 -26.00 -2.84
C ARG A 522 -2.24 -24.62 -2.22
N ALA A 523 -1.91 -24.59 -0.94
CA ALA A 523 -1.52 -23.36 -0.25
C ALA A 523 -0.17 -22.84 -0.74
N LEU A 524 0.81 -23.70 -0.99
CA LEU A 524 2.12 -23.31 -1.50
C LEU A 524 2.04 -22.67 -2.89
N ARG A 525 1.21 -23.21 -3.79
CA ARG A 525 0.97 -22.60 -5.11
C ARG A 525 0.46 -21.16 -4.97
N LEU A 526 -0.51 -20.93 -4.10
CA LEU A 526 -1.08 -19.61 -3.86
C LEU A 526 -0.08 -18.65 -3.19
N LEU A 527 0.56 -19.10 -2.11
CA LEU A 527 1.40 -18.26 -1.25
C LEU A 527 2.75 -17.90 -1.85
N SER A 528 3.26 -18.68 -2.80
CA SER A 528 4.54 -18.37 -3.48
C SER A 528 4.47 -17.07 -4.30
N GLY A 529 3.31 -16.77 -4.89
CA GLY A 529 3.06 -15.52 -5.61
C GLY A 529 2.57 -14.40 -4.67
N HIS A 530 1.68 -14.72 -3.75
CA HIS A 530 0.82 -13.75 -3.03
C HIS A 530 0.80 -13.93 -1.51
N HIS A 531 1.95 -14.13 -0.87
CA HIS A 531 2.00 -14.20 0.59
C HIS A 531 1.83 -12.80 1.21
N PRO A 532 0.91 -12.62 2.18
CA PRO A 532 0.76 -11.37 2.91
C PRO A 532 2.07 -10.95 3.58
N ALA A 533 2.48 -9.70 3.38
CA ALA A 533 3.78 -9.22 3.83
C ALA A 533 3.71 -8.37 5.11
N GLY A 534 2.51 -7.96 5.53
CA GLY A 534 2.29 -7.04 6.64
C GLY A 534 2.18 -7.74 8.01
N TYR A 535 0.97 -8.00 8.46
CA TYR A 535 0.67 -8.72 9.70
C TYR A 535 0.43 -10.19 9.36
N ALA A 536 1.47 -11.01 9.55
CA ALA A 536 1.53 -12.33 8.91
C ALA A 536 0.37 -13.26 9.28
N GLU A 537 -0.07 -13.30 10.55
CA GLU A 537 -0.98 -14.34 11.02
C GLU A 537 -2.47 -14.04 10.78
N PRO A 538 -3.07 -12.93 11.26
CA PRO A 538 -4.49 -12.63 11.04
C PRO A 538 -4.82 -12.38 9.56
N GLU A 539 -3.89 -11.70 8.86
CA GLU A 539 -4.02 -11.40 7.45
C GLU A 539 -3.95 -12.68 6.59
N LEU A 540 -3.07 -13.60 6.96
CA LEU A 540 -2.94 -14.89 6.30
C LEU A 540 -4.21 -15.74 6.45
N LEU A 541 -4.80 -15.80 7.66
CA LEU A 541 -6.08 -16.49 7.89
C LEU A 541 -7.19 -15.99 6.97
N LEU A 542 -7.34 -14.66 6.87
CA LEU A 542 -8.32 -14.05 6.00
C LEU A 542 -8.03 -14.34 4.53
N PHE A 543 -6.78 -14.23 4.10
CA PHE A 543 -6.35 -14.51 2.73
C PHE A 543 -6.63 -15.96 2.33
N LEU A 544 -6.29 -16.93 3.18
CA LEU A 544 -6.55 -18.34 2.96
C LEU A 544 -8.05 -18.65 2.90
N SER A 545 -8.83 -18.10 3.84
CA SER A 545 -10.28 -18.28 3.89
C SER A 545 -10.98 -17.78 2.64
N ARG A 546 -10.55 -16.63 2.10
CA ARG A 546 -11.11 -16.04 0.87
C ARG A 546 -10.79 -16.84 -0.38
N ASN A 547 -9.60 -17.42 -0.42
CA ASN A 547 -9.20 -18.30 -1.51
C ASN A 547 -9.73 -19.73 -1.32
N ARG A 548 -10.77 -19.91 -0.45
CA ARG A 548 -11.47 -21.16 -0.19
C ARG A 548 -10.56 -22.31 0.28
N LEU A 549 -9.39 -21.98 0.87
CA LEU A 549 -8.56 -23.00 1.49
C LEU A 549 -9.14 -23.41 2.85
N ARG A 550 -9.06 -24.71 3.11
CA ARG A 550 -9.52 -25.31 4.38
C ARG A 550 -8.39 -25.21 5.38
N VAL A 551 -8.60 -24.44 6.45
CA VAL A 551 -7.66 -24.30 7.57
C VAL A 551 -8.19 -25.16 8.73
N ALA A 552 -7.33 -26.06 9.25
CA ALA A 552 -7.60 -26.84 10.45
C ALA A 552 -6.75 -26.31 11.61
N GLU A 553 -7.36 -26.03 12.76
CA GLU A 553 -6.64 -25.69 13.98
C GLU A 553 -6.26 -26.96 14.75
N ILE A 554 -5.00 -27.09 15.11
CA ILE A 554 -4.43 -28.24 15.81
C ILE A 554 -3.94 -27.81 17.19
N PRO A 555 -4.34 -28.46 18.27
CA PRO A 555 -3.89 -28.08 19.61
C PRO A 555 -2.40 -28.36 19.79
N ILE A 556 -1.63 -27.32 20.14
CA ILE A 556 -0.19 -27.38 20.39
C ILE A 556 0.16 -26.98 21.82
N ARG A 557 1.36 -27.37 22.27
CA ARG A 557 1.96 -26.90 23.52
C ARG A 557 3.16 -26.03 23.24
N MET A 558 3.22 -24.81 23.81
CA MET A 558 4.37 -23.94 23.71
C MET A 558 5.28 -24.05 24.94
N ARG A 559 6.58 -23.89 24.69
CA ARG A 559 7.61 -23.74 25.72
C ARG A 559 7.69 -22.28 26.21
N PRO A 560 8.16 -22.01 27.43
CA PRO A 560 8.54 -20.67 27.83
C PRO A 560 9.64 -20.13 26.91
N ARG A 561 9.61 -18.81 26.65
CA ARG A 561 10.68 -18.13 25.93
C ARG A 561 11.94 -18.05 26.80
N ILE A 562 13.10 -18.31 26.25
CA ILE A 562 14.36 -18.38 27.02
C ILE A 562 15.09 -17.04 26.99
N GLY A 563 15.01 -16.28 25.90
CA GLY A 563 15.69 -15.00 25.72
C GLY A 563 14.92 -14.04 24.83
N GLY A 564 15.38 -12.77 24.78
CA GLY A 564 14.83 -11.71 23.94
C GLY A 564 13.66 -10.95 24.58
N ARG A 565 13.45 -9.69 24.13
CA ARG A 565 12.34 -8.83 24.57
C ARG A 565 11.10 -9.05 23.71
N THR A 566 9.91 -9.07 24.33
CA THR A 566 8.67 -9.14 23.55
C THR A 566 8.49 -7.85 22.76
N SER A 567 8.20 -7.95 21.46
CA SER A 567 7.95 -6.80 20.58
C SER A 567 6.64 -6.04 20.88
N LEU A 568 5.81 -6.57 21.80
CA LEU A 568 4.46 -6.08 22.09
C LEU A 568 4.36 -5.58 23.55
N THR A 569 4.99 -4.44 23.88
CA THR A 569 4.87 -3.78 25.18
C THR A 569 4.47 -2.31 25.02
N GLY A 570 3.62 -1.79 25.92
CA GLY A 570 3.24 -0.38 26.01
C GLY A 570 2.58 0.17 24.72
N PRO A 571 2.95 1.38 24.27
CA PRO A 571 2.34 2.05 23.10
C PRO A 571 2.40 1.22 21.81
N ARG A 572 3.44 0.36 21.69
CA ARG A 572 3.59 -0.57 20.53
C ARG A 572 2.51 -1.65 20.49
N ALA A 573 1.99 -2.09 21.63
CA ALA A 573 0.88 -3.03 21.70
C ALA A 573 -0.44 -2.38 21.27
N LEU A 574 -0.69 -1.13 21.66
CA LEU A 574 -1.85 -0.35 21.23
C LEU A 574 -1.80 -0.07 19.72
N PHE A 575 -0.64 0.29 19.21
CA PHE A 575 -0.41 0.47 17.77
C PHE A 575 -0.61 -0.84 17.00
N ALA A 576 -0.14 -1.97 17.52
CA ALA A 576 -0.36 -3.28 16.92
C ALA A 576 -1.85 -3.67 16.89
N LEU A 577 -2.61 -3.34 17.94
CA LEU A 577 -4.06 -3.55 17.99
C LEU A 577 -4.81 -2.66 16.99
N ALA A 578 -4.49 -1.38 16.92
CA ALA A 578 -5.07 -0.45 15.95
C ALA A 578 -4.74 -0.88 14.51
N ARG A 579 -3.51 -1.29 14.26
CA ARG A 579 -3.06 -1.84 12.98
C ARG A 579 -3.78 -3.15 12.62
N THR A 580 -4.02 -4.02 13.60
CA THR A 580 -4.75 -5.28 13.38
C THR A 580 -6.23 -5.00 13.10
N ALA A 581 -6.87 -4.09 13.83
CA ALA A 581 -8.23 -3.66 13.56
C ALA A 581 -8.36 -3.05 12.14
N LEU A 582 -7.39 -2.22 11.76
CA LEU A 582 -7.32 -1.64 10.41
C LEU A 582 -7.07 -2.70 9.34
N ALA A 583 -6.20 -3.68 9.59
CA ALA A 583 -5.97 -4.80 8.70
C ALA A 583 -7.23 -5.67 8.55
N LEU A 584 -8.00 -5.89 9.61
CA LEU A 584 -9.28 -6.60 9.55
C LEU A 584 -10.33 -5.87 8.72
N VAL A 585 -10.27 -4.53 8.71
CA VAL A 585 -11.11 -3.70 7.84
C VAL A 585 -10.61 -3.72 6.40
N ILE A 586 -9.32 -3.74 6.14
CA ILE A 586 -8.70 -3.59 4.82
C ILE A 586 -8.48 -4.93 4.09
N VAL A 587 -8.07 -5.98 4.80
CA VAL A 587 -7.77 -7.30 4.19
C VAL A 587 -8.98 -7.96 3.53
N PRO A 588 -10.23 -7.78 4.02
CA PRO A 588 -11.42 -8.14 3.26
C PRO A 588 -11.44 -7.58 1.83
N PHE A 589 -10.65 -6.61 1.49
CA PHE A 589 -10.69 -5.85 0.24
C PHE A 589 -9.53 -6.14 -0.72
N ARG A 590 -8.58 -6.98 -0.32
CA ARG A 590 -7.59 -7.52 -1.28
C ARG A 590 -8.31 -8.32 -2.35
N GLN A 591 -8.00 -8.05 -3.61
CA GLN A 591 -8.51 -8.83 -4.74
C GLN A 591 -8.25 -10.32 -4.50
N LEU A 592 -9.27 -11.13 -4.73
CA LEU A 592 -9.08 -12.56 -4.95
C LEU A 592 -8.05 -12.70 -6.05
N VAL A 593 -7.02 -13.46 -5.83
CA VAL A 593 -6.14 -13.87 -6.92
C VAL A 593 -7.02 -14.73 -7.82
N ASP A 594 -7.39 -14.21 -8.98
CA ASP A 594 -8.06 -14.98 -10.03
C ASP A 594 -7.08 -16.06 -10.51
N GLY A 595 -7.05 -17.14 -9.78
CA GLY A 595 -6.37 -18.36 -10.12
C GLY A 595 -7.37 -19.47 -10.00
N HIS A 596 -8.07 -19.76 -11.08
CA HIS A 596 -8.65 -21.06 -11.26
C HIS A 596 -7.51 -22.08 -11.19
N VAL A 597 -7.31 -22.66 -10.00
CA VAL A 597 -6.65 -23.94 -9.89
C VAL A 597 -7.67 -24.94 -10.42
N HIS A 598 -7.66 -25.14 -11.75
CA HIS A 598 -8.27 -26.33 -12.33
C HIS A 598 -7.45 -27.53 -11.82
N ASP A 599 -8.18 -28.54 -11.34
CA ASP A 599 -7.72 -29.86 -10.89
C ASP A 599 -6.85 -30.56 -11.95
#